data_b0a6c201b705c5b14c124ad7758eaf1f
#
_entry.id   b0a6c201b705c5b14c124ad7758eaf1f
#
_cell.length_a   1.000
_cell.length_b   1.000
_cell.length_c   1.000
_cell.angle_alpha   90.00
_cell.angle_beta   90.00
_cell.angle_gamma   90.00
#
_symmetry.space_group_name_H-M   'P 1'
#
loop_
_entity.id
_entity.type
_entity.pdbx_description
1 polymer ?
#
loop_
_entity_poly.entity_id
_entity_poly.type
_entity_poly.pdbx_seq_one_letter_code
_entity_poly.pdbx_strand_id
1 'polypeptide(L)'
;MRAVMYSEVGVLPAVVEMADPECPDDGVVVEVAATGVCRSDWHAWRGHDPVALPIIPGHEFAGTIVAVGPGVSGWQAGDRVTAPFVLGCGHCEFCAAGDAQVCPNQLQPGFTLPGSFAQRVAVPRAQANLVRLPDSVSFVTAASLGCRFATSFRAVVTHGGVQPGQWVAVHGCGGVGLSAVMIAKAFGARVVAVDRDAQALATAGRLGADGLINGAEIPDVAAEVVHRTGGGVHIGVDAIGHPAVAAASVTSLRRRGRHIQVGLLLGDAAQTAFPMDRVIAQELSILGSHGMPAVDYPAMLDLLASGALQPELLVTRLIGLDDAGAAMAAMDAPSGPGMTIIEPGRAG
;
A
#
# COMPACT_ATOMS: atom_id res chain seq x y z
N MET A 1 -3.92 27.19 3.74
CA MET A 1 -4.58 25.92 3.36
C MET A 1 -5.22 25.25 4.54
N ARG A 2 -6.23 24.41 4.32
CA ARG A 2 -6.78 23.48 5.32
C ARG A 2 -5.97 22.17 5.32
N ALA A 3 -5.69 21.65 6.51
CA ALA A 3 -5.01 20.38 6.69
C ALA A 3 -5.51 19.68 7.95
N VAL A 4 -5.44 18.36 7.99
CA VAL A 4 -5.73 17.54 9.17
C VAL A 4 -4.42 17.30 9.91
N MET A 5 -4.38 17.61 11.20
CA MET A 5 -3.16 17.53 12.01
C MET A 5 -3.45 16.91 13.37
N TYR A 6 -2.46 16.20 13.94
CA TYR A 6 -2.45 15.81 15.35
C TYR A 6 -1.12 16.16 16.00
N SER A 7 -1.20 16.51 17.30
CA SER A 7 -0.06 16.98 18.10
C SER A 7 0.34 16.00 19.20
N GLU A 8 -0.49 14.99 19.46
CA GLU A 8 -0.27 13.98 20.48
C GLU A 8 -0.76 12.61 19.98
N VAL A 9 -0.06 11.57 20.37
CA VAL A 9 -0.43 10.18 20.05
C VAL A 9 -1.83 9.85 20.58
N GLY A 10 -2.69 9.31 19.72
CA GLY A 10 -4.04 8.89 20.08
C GLY A 10 -5.06 10.02 20.23
N VAL A 11 -4.65 11.29 20.18
CA VAL A 11 -5.59 12.43 20.14
C VAL A 11 -6.17 12.54 18.74
N LEU A 12 -7.50 12.70 18.66
CA LEU A 12 -8.21 12.75 17.38
C LEU A 12 -7.65 13.87 16.47
N PRO A 13 -7.20 13.53 15.26
CA PRO A 13 -6.73 14.54 14.31
C PRO A 13 -7.84 15.52 13.95
N ALA A 14 -7.52 16.80 13.89
CA ALA A 14 -8.46 17.88 13.60
C ALA A 14 -8.04 18.70 12.39
N VAL A 15 -9.00 19.28 11.71
CA VAL A 15 -8.75 20.25 10.62
C VAL A 15 -8.24 21.55 11.24
N VAL A 16 -7.13 22.05 10.68
CA VAL A 16 -6.53 23.35 11.02
C VAL A 16 -6.35 24.18 9.76
N GLU A 17 -6.35 25.49 9.91
CA GLU A 17 -5.91 26.42 8.89
C GLU A 17 -4.44 26.79 9.11
N MET A 18 -3.64 26.73 8.06
CA MET A 18 -2.22 27.02 8.10
C MET A 18 -1.72 27.62 6.79
N ALA A 19 -0.48 28.12 6.78
CA ALA A 19 0.15 28.57 5.55
C ALA A 19 0.30 27.40 4.54
N ASP A 20 0.33 27.72 3.26
CA ASP A 20 0.69 26.76 2.23
C ASP A 20 2.14 26.28 2.42
N PRO A 21 2.47 25.05 2.04
CA PRO A 21 3.85 24.59 2.11
C PRO A 21 4.75 25.38 1.16
N GLU A 22 5.97 25.66 1.61
CA GLU A 22 7.01 26.22 0.74
C GLU A 22 7.38 25.19 -0.34
N CYS A 23 7.63 25.70 -1.57
CA CYS A 23 8.07 24.83 -2.66
C CYS A 23 9.56 24.49 -2.47
N PRO A 24 9.94 23.21 -2.34
CA PRO A 24 11.34 22.84 -2.26
C PRO A 24 12.09 23.17 -3.55
N ASP A 25 13.35 23.58 -3.45
CA ASP A 25 14.18 23.93 -4.61
C ASP A 25 14.29 22.76 -5.62
N ASP A 26 14.36 21.50 -5.14
CA ASP A 26 14.44 20.25 -5.91
C ASP A 26 13.09 19.54 -6.03
N GLY A 27 12.00 20.20 -5.67
CA GLY A 27 10.69 19.60 -5.55
C GLY A 27 9.56 20.41 -6.17
N VAL A 28 8.35 20.00 -5.86
CA VAL A 28 7.10 20.64 -6.32
C VAL A 28 6.13 20.79 -5.15
N VAL A 29 5.13 21.67 -5.33
CA VAL A 29 3.92 21.65 -4.51
C VAL A 29 2.78 21.09 -5.36
N VAL A 30 2.09 20.09 -4.83
CA VAL A 30 0.93 19.46 -5.45
C VAL A 30 -0.34 19.92 -4.74
N GLU A 31 -1.30 20.43 -5.49
CA GLU A 31 -2.69 20.57 -5.04
C GLU A 31 -3.33 19.18 -5.01
N VAL A 32 -3.64 18.72 -3.80
CA VAL A 32 -4.14 17.36 -3.57
C VAL A 32 -5.59 17.26 -4.01
N ALA A 33 -5.85 16.49 -5.05
CA ALA A 33 -7.20 16.20 -5.50
C ALA A 33 -7.82 15.01 -4.76
N ALA A 34 -7.00 14.01 -4.41
CA ALA A 34 -7.41 12.84 -3.65
C ALA A 34 -6.24 12.27 -2.83
N THR A 35 -6.54 11.72 -1.65
CA THR A 35 -5.57 11.00 -0.80
C THR A 35 -6.21 9.86 -0.03
N GLY A 36 -5.52 8.72 0.07
CA GLY A 36 -6.01 7.52 0.73
C GLY A 36 -5.79 7.53 2.24
N VAL A 37 -6.73 6.98 3.00
CA VAL A 37 -6.59 6.69 4.43
C VAL A 37 -6.03 5.27 4.59
N CYS A 38 -4.82 5.14 5.10
CA CYS A 38 -4.11 3.87 5.22
C CYS A 38 -3.97 3.41 6.68
N ARG A 39 -3.83 2.10 6.88
CA ARG A 39 -3.52 1.52 8.19
C ARG A 39 -2.18 2.03 8.75
N SER A 40 -1.25 2.41 7.89
CA SER A 40 0.04 2.99 8.32
C SER A 40 -0.14 4.36 8.99
N ASP A 41 -1.07 5.21 8.51
CA ASP A 41 -1.40 6.48 9.18
C ASP A 41 -1.93 6.23 10.60
N TRP A 42 -2.78 5.19 10.75
CA TRP A 42 -3.30 4.77 12.04
C TRP A 42 -2.19 4.23 12.97
N HIS A 43 -1.21 3.45 12.44
CA HIS A 43 -0.08 2.97 13.23
C HIS A 43 0.76 4.13 13.77
N ALA A 44 1.03 5.15 12.94
CA ALA A 44 1.74 6.34 13.36
C ALA A 44 0.96 7.13 14.43
N TRP A 45 -0.34 7.34 14.20
CA TRP A 45 -1.20 8.04 15.16
C TRP A 45 -1.35 7.29 16.50
N ARG A 46 -1.30 5.96 16.49
CA ARG A 46 -1.31 5.12 17.71
C ARG A 46 0.08 4.97 18.36
N GLY A 47 1.12 5.56 17.78
CA GLY A 47 2.48 5.47 18.31
C GLY A 47 3.17 4.11 18.10
N HIS A 48 2.59 3.24 17.28
CA HIS A 48 3.23 1.98 16.89
C HIS A 48 4.41 2.19 15.93
N ASP A 49 4.35 3.25 15.15
CA ASP A 49 5.41 3.74 14.26
C ASP A 49 5.70 5.20 14.62
N PRO A 50 6.77 5.51 15.36
CA PRO A 50 7.00 6.83 15.92
C PRO A 50 7.25 7.88 14.85
N VAL A 51 6.53 9.02 14.94
CA VAL A 51 6.69 10.20 14.07
C VAL A 51 6.96 11.44 14.90
N ALA A 52 7.63 12.43 14.31
CA ALA A 52 7.80 13.73 14.95
C ALA A 52 6.46 14.50 14.95
N LEU A 53 6.06 14.99 16.12
CA LEU A 53 4.80 15.73 16.30
C LEU A 53 5.05 17.25 16.47
N PRO A 54 4.15 18.12 16.01
CA PRO A 54 2.89 17.83 15.33
C PRO A 54 3.09 17.39 13.89
N ILE A 55 2.15 16.60 13.32
CA ILE A 55 2.25 16.13 11.94
C ILE A 55 0.90 16.14 11.21
N ILE A 56 0.95 16.38 9.90
CA ILE A 56 -0.13 16.16 8.93
C ILE A 56 0.07 14.73 8.40
N PRO A 57 -0.87 13.78 8.60
CA PRO A 57 -0.76 12.44 8.05
C PRO A 57 -1.06 12.39 6.55
N GLY A 58 -0.98 11.20 5.97
CA GLY A 58 -1.32 10.93 4.56
C GLY A 58 -0.11 10.80 3.65
N HIS A 59 -0.08 9.71 2.91
CA HIS A 59 1.04 9.33 2.04
C HIS A 59 0.60 8.67 0.73
N GLU A 60 -0.71 8.57 0.47
CA GLU A 60 -1.29 7.99 -0.74
C GLU A 60 -2.05 9.07 -1.50
N PHE A 61 -1.39 9.91 -2.30
CA PHE A 61 -2.02 11.07 -2.90
C PHE A 61 -1.87 11.14 -4.42
N ALA A 62 -2.78 11.88 -5.02
CA ALA A 62 -2.72 12.31 -6.40
C ALA A 62 -3.28 13.72 -6.54
N GLY A 63 -2.75 14.47 -7.49
CA GLY A 63 -3.17 15.85 -7.69
C GLY A 63 -2.49 16.53 -8.86
N THR A 64 -2.51 17.86 -8.83
CA THR A 64 -1.97 18.71 -9.90
C THR A 64 -0.84 19.56 -9.33
N ILE A 65 0.29 19.68 -10.03
CA ILE A 65 1.39 20.56 -9.65
C ILE A 65 0.92 22.02 -9.73
N VAL A 66 1.14 22.79 -8.65
CA VAL A 66 0.82 24.21 -8.56
C VAL A 66 2.06 25.11 -8.42
N ALA A 67 3.18 24.53 -7.98
CA ALA A 67 4.48 25.23 -7.92
C ALA A 67 5.61 24.26 -8.21
N VAL A 68 6.67 24.77 -8.85
CA VAL A 68 7.85 23.99 -9.26
C VAL A 68 9.10 24.71 -8.79
N GLY A 69 9.96 24.00 -8.08
CA GLY A 69 11.24 24.52 -7.59
C GLY A 69 12.25 24.79 -8.72
N PRO A 70 13.18 25.72 -8.52
CA PRO A 70 14.12 26.15 -9.59
C PRO A 70 15.09 25.04 -10.04
N GLY A 71 15.31 24.01 -9.22
CA GLY A 71 16.16 22.86 -9.56
C GLY A 71 15.43 21.74 -10.29
N VAL A 72 14.12 21.87 -10.57
CA VAL A 72 13.31 20.83 -11.21
C VAL A 72 13.19 21.07 -12.71
N SER A 73 13.30 20.02 -13.52
CA SER A 73 13.13 20.07 -14.98
C SER A 73 12.11 19.03 -15.44
N GLY A 74 11.46 19.27 -16.58
CA GLY A 74 10.50 18.33 -17.18
C GLY A 74 9.14 18.25 -16.48
N TRP A 75 8.93 19.05 -15.43
CA TRP A 75 7.66 19.22 -14.71
C TRP A 75 7.21 20.67 -14.77
N GLN A 76 5.91 20.89 -14.80
CA GLN A 76 5.30 22.22 -14.86
C GLN A 76 3.98 22.28 -14.07
N ALA A 77 3.57 23.49 -13.71
CA ALA A 77 2.24 23.69 -13.15
C ALA A 77 1.15 23.19 -14.13
N GLY A 78 0.16 22.49 -13.60
CA GLY A 78 -0.88 21.83 -14.38
C GLY A 78 -0.61 20.34 -14.65
N ASP A 79 0.60 19.84 -14.47
CA ASP A 79 0.90 18.39 -14.61
C ASP A 79 0.16 17.57 -13.55
N ARG A 80 -0.49 16.50 -13.99
CA ARG A 80 -1.19 15.53 -13.13
C ARG A 80 -0.20 14.49 -12.62
N VAL A 81 -0.11 14.34 -11.30
CA VAL A 81 0.94 13.53 -10.68
C VAL A 81 0.44 12.72 -9.48
N THR A 82 1.19 11.67 -9.19
CA THR A 82 1.26 10.96 -7.91
C THR A 82 2.73 10.73 -7.55
N ALA A 83 3.00 10.18 -6.37
CA ALA A 83 4.33 9.75 -5.97
C ALA A 83 4.23 8.49 -5.10
N PRO A 84 5.26 7.62 -5.06
CA PRO A 84 5.39 6.59 -4.03
C PRO A 84 5.37 7.20 -2.63
N PHE A 85 4.93 6.42 -1.63
CA PHE A 85 5.01 6.89 -0.25
C PHE A 85 6.47 6.98 0.25
N VAL A 86 7.39 6.23 -0.33
CA VAL A 86 8.84 6.37 -0.11
C VAL A 86 9.44 7.26 -1.18
N LEU A 87 9.90 8.43 -0.79
CA LEU A 87 10.63 9.36 -1.65
C LEU A 87 12.13 9.08 -1.51
N GLY A 88 12.73 8.42 -2.51
CA GLY A 88 14.17 8.14 -2.55
C GLY A 88 15.01 9.41 -2.73
N CYS A 89 16.32 9.33 -2.41
CA CYS A 89 17.21 10.49 -2.60
C CYS A 89 17.61 10.73 -4.07
N GLY A 90 17.42 9.75 -4.94
CA GLY A 90 17.73 9.82 -6.37
C GLY A 90 19.19 9.56 -6.77
N HIS A 91 20.13 9.44 -5.79
CA HIS A 91 21.57 9.37 -6.10
C HIS A 91 22.37 8.29 -5.35
N CYS A 92 21.78 7.62 -4.33
CA CYS A 92 22.45 6.50 -3.66
C CYS A 92 22.45 5.23 -4.54
N GLU A 93 23.23 4.24 -4.15
CA GLU A 93 23.32 2.96 -4.86
C GLU A 93 21.96 2.28 -5.08
N PHE A 94 21.07 2.30 -4.09
CA PHE A 94 19.73 1.73 -4.21
C PHE A 94 18.86 2.50 -5.19
N CYS A 95 18.87 3.84 -5.13
CA CYS A 95 18.14 4.66 -6.10
C CYS A 95 18.67 4.47 -7.54
N ALA A 96 19.99 4.39 -7.69
CA ALA A 96 20.63 4.15 -8.99
C ALA A 96 20.31 2.74 -9.54
N ALA A 97 20.10 1.76 -8.68
CA ALA A 97 19.68 0.40 -9.03
C ALA A 97 18.18 0.27 -9.34
N GLY A 98 17.38 1.32 -9.12
CA GLY A 98 15.92 1.27 -9.28
C GLY A 98 15.18 0.81 -8.03
N ASP A 99 15.85 0.71 -6.88
CA ASP A 99 15.30 0.25 -5.60
C ASP A 99 15.10 1.41 -4.60
N ALA A 100 14.57 2.54 -5.09
CA ALA A 100 14.38 3.75 -4.29
C ALA A 100 13.50 3.55 -3.04
N GLN A 101 12.63 2.54 -3.02
CA GLN A 101 11.77 2.18 -1.87
C GLN A 101 12.56 1.66 -0.65
N VAL A 102 13.82 1.32 -0.80
CA VAL A 102 14.74 0.94 0.30
C VAL A 102 15.92 1.92 0.44
N CYS A 103 15.75 3.13 -0.05
CA CYS A 103 16.74 4.19 0.06
C CYS A 103 17.07 4.50 1.54
N PRO A 104 18.34 4.48 1.98
CA PRO A 104 18.71 4.79 3.36
C PRO A 104 18.43 6.25 3.74
N ASN A 105 18.32 7.14 2.76
CA ASN A 105 18.02 8.55 2.94
C ASN A 105 16.60 8.90 2.48
N GLN A 106 15.67 7.94 2.59
CA GLN A 106 14.29 8.15 2.19
C GLN A 106 13.58 9.22 3.00
N LEU A 107 12.59 9.86 2.38
CA LEU A 107 11.61 10.72 3.03
C LEU A 107 10.22 10.13 2.79
N GLN A 108 9.30 10.38 3.73
CA GLN A 108 7.94 9.85 3.63
C GLN A 108 6.93 10.92 4.03
N PRO A 109 6.07 11.40 3.11
CA PRO A 109 4.95 12.27 3.48
C PRO A 109 4.07 11.60 4.56
N GLY A 110 3.63 12.37 5.54
CA GLY A 110 2.85 11.84 6.67
C GLY A 110 3.64 11.16 7.77
N PHE A 111 4.97 10.98 7.62
CA PHE A 111 5.86 10.35 8.61
C PHE A 111 7.09 11.20 8.91
N THR A 112 7.92 11.47 7.91
CA THR A 112 9.13 12.30 8.06
C THR A 112 8.95 13.71 7.52
N LEU A 113 7.88 13.93 6.76
CA LEU A 113 7.44 15.20 6.20
C LEU A 113 5.94 15.38 6.45
N PRO A 114 5.41 16.63 6.42
CA PRO A 114 3.97 16.85 6.37
C PRO A 114 3.33 16.07 5.21
N GLY A 115 2.24 15.39 5.49
CA GLY A 115 1.55 14.52 4.55
C GLY A 115 0.45 15.20 3.74
N SER A 116 -0.35 14.36 3.11
CA SER A 116 -1.34 14.75 2.10
C SER A 116 -2.78 14.87 2.62
N PHE A 117 -3.05 14.69 3.92
CA PHE A 117 -4.36 15.04 4.47
C PHE A 117 -4.51 16.56 4.57
N ALA A 118 -4.31 17.21 3.44
CA ALA A 118 -4.25 18.65 3.29
C ALA A 118 -4.67 19.04 1.86
N GLN A 119 -4.96 20.31 1.64
CA GLN A 119 -5.23 20.83 0.30
C GLN A 119 -3.97 20.84 -0.58
N ARG A 120 -2.77 20.93 0.03
CA ARG A 120 -1.47 20.94 -0.68
C ARG A 120 -0.44 20.13 0.06
N VAL A 121 0.46 19.50 -0.70
CA VAL A 121 1.60 18.75 -0.18
C VAL A 121 2.87 19.12 -0.93
N ALA A 122 3.97 19.35 -0.21
CA ALA A 122 5.29 19.52 -0.81
C ALA A 122 5.93 18.16 -1.07
N VAL A 123 6.45 17.98 -2.28
CA VAL A 123 7.13 16.74 -2.70
C VAL A 123 8.55 17.09 -3.11
N PRO A 124 9.54 16.94 -2.22
CA PRO A 124 10.94 17.16 -2.57
C PRO A 124 11.45 16.06 -3.50
N ARG A 125 12.61 16.30 -4.12
CA ARG A 125 13.30 15.33 -5.00
C ARG A 125 12.40 14.88 -6.17
N ALA A 126 11.71 15.83 -6.79
CA ALA A 126 10.69 15.59 -7.79
C ALA A 126 11.17 14.69 -8.95
N GLN A 127 12.42 14.88 -9.42
CA GLN A 127 12.99 14.13 -10.54
C GLN A 127 13.05 12.61 -10.28
N ALA A 128 13.24 12.19 -9.03
CA ALA A 128 13.39 10.79 -8.68
C ALA A 128 12.05 10.12 -8.30
N ASN A 129 11.03 10.93 -7.93
CA ASN A 129 9.89 10.39 -7.21
C ASN A 129 8.53 10.69 -7.85
N LEU A 130 8.41 11.72 -8.69
CA LEU A 130 7.12 12.01 -9.32
C LEU A 130 6.78 11.02 -10.44
N VAL A 131 5.52 10.67 -10.50
CA VAL A 131 4.93 9.83 -11.53
C VAL A 131 3.84 10.63 -12.26
N ARG A 132 3.96 10.76 -13.58
CA ARG A 132 2.96 11.39 -14.43
C ARG A 132 1.73 10.51 -14.55
N LEU A 133 0.56 11.06 -14.34
CA LEU A 133 -0.70 10.35 -14.48
C LEU A 133 -1.28 10.54 -15.88
N PRO A 134 -1.66 9.44 -16.56
CA PRO A 134 -2.45 9.53 -17.79
C PRO A 134 -3.80 10.21 -17.53
N ASP A 135 -4.35 10.91 -18.54
CA ASP A 135 -5.65 11.57 -18.44
C ASP A 135 -6.80 10.61 -18.16
N SER A 136 -6.66 9.35 -18.59
CA SER A 136 -7.64 8.29 -18.36
C SER A 136 -7.71 7.81 -16.91
N VAL A 137 -6.70 8.09 -16.07
CA VAL A 137 -6.66 7.69 -14.66
C VAL A 137 -7.21 8.82 -13.79
N SER A 138 -8.31 8.59 -13.07
CA SER A 138 -8.84 9.58 -12.13
C SER A 138 -7.90 9.79 -10.93
N PHE A 139 -7.98 10.96 -10.27
CA PHE A 139 -7.19 11.19 -9.05
C PHE A 139 -7.59 10.25 -7.91
N VAL A 140 -8.86 9.89 -7.80
CA VAL A 140 -9.34 8.90 -6.81
C VAL A 140 -8.69 7.54 -7.06
N THR A 141 -8.68 7.08 -8.32
CA THR A 141 -7.98 5.85 -8.72
C THR A 141 -6.48 5.95 -8.42
N ALA A 142 -5.84 7.05 -8.81
CA ALA A 142 -4.41 7.25 -8.59
C ALA A 142 -4.03 7.28 -7.10
N ALA A 143 -4.83 7.92 -6.25
CA ALA A 143 -4.63 7.92 -4.80
C ALA A 143 -4.79 6.51 -4.19
N SER A 144 -5.64 5.65 -4.75
CA SER A 144 -5.79 4.27 -4.29
C SER A 144 -4.58 3.37 -4.63
N LEU A 145 -3.70 3.81 -5.55
CA LEU A 145 -2.49 3.08 -5.92
C LEU A 145 -1.35 3.22 -4.89
N GLY A 146 -1.34 4.26 -4.09
CA GLY A 146 -0.22 4.73 -3.27
C GLY A 146 0.56 3.65 -2.51
N CYS A 147 0.23 3.42 -1.23
CA CYS A 147 0.94 2.45 -0.39
C CYS A 147 0.49 1.01 -0.68
N ARG A 148 -0.80 0.73 -0.49
CA ARG A 148 -1.36 -0.63 -0.47
C ARG A 148 -1.26 -1.34 -1.81
N PHE A 149 -1.70 -0.69 -2.88
CA PHE A 149 -1.75 -1.30 -4.20
C PHE A 149 -0.36 -1.47 -4.81
N ALA A 150 0.47 -0.42 -4.76
CA ALA A 150 1.84 -0.45 -5.27
C ALA A 150 2.70 -1.49 -4.54
N THR A 151 2.60 -1.57 -3.20
CA THR A 151 3.30 -2.59 -2.42
C THR A 151 2.84 -4.00 -2.82
N SER A 152 1.52 -4.20 -3.01
CA SER A 152 0.99 -5.49 -3.47
C SER A 152 1.43 -5.83 -4.88
N PHE A 153 1.52 -4.83 -5.77
CA PHE A 153 2.01 -5.02 -7.12
C PHE A 153 3.47 -5.52 -7.11
N ARG A 154 4.34 -4.84 -6.38
CA ARG A 154 5.73 -5.28 -6.22
C ARG A 154 5.82 -6.66 -5.55
N ALA A 155 5.03 -6.91 -4.51
CA ALA A 155 5.00 -8.19 -3.80
C ALA A 155 4.65 -9.35 -4.73
N VAL A 156 3.60 -9.22 -5.52
CA VAL A 156 3.07 -10.30 -6.37
C VAL A 156 3.87 -10.44 -7.67
N VAL A 157 4.18 -9.31 -8.32
CA VAL A 157 4.80 -9.30 -9.65
C VAL A 157 6.33 -9.41 -9.54
N THR A 158 6.98 -8.51 -8.79
CA THR A 158 8.46 -8.44 -8.74
C THR A 158 9.02 -9.55 -7.86
N HIS A 159 8.60 -9.61 -6.58
CA HIS A 159 9.13 -10.60 -5.64
C HIS A 159 8.52 -11.99 -5.85
N GLY A 160 7.21 -12.05 -6.04
CA GLY A 160 6.48 -13.28 -6.30
C GLY A 160 6.84 -13.89 -7.65
N GLY A 161 7.06 -13.06 -8.67
CA GLY A 161 7.28 -13.51 -10.04
C GLY A 161 6.10 -14.34 -10.57
N VAL A 162 4.88 -13.86 -10.26
CA VAL A 162 3.63 -14.58 -10.57
C VAL A 162 3.52 -14.92 -12.05
N GLN A 163 3.09 -16.17 -12.35
CA GLN A 163 2.88 -16.66 -13.72
C GLN A 163 1.46 -17.20 -13.88
N PRO A 164 0.90 -17.17 -15.10
CA PRO A 164 -0.41 -17.74 -15.38
C PRO A 164 -0.52 -19.20 -14.91
N GLY A 165 -1.66 -19.52 -14.29
CA GLY A 165 -1.96 -20.86 -13.77
C GLY A 165 -1.31 -21.21 -12.42
N GLN A 166 -0.40 -20.40 -11.91
CA GLN A 166 0.18 -20.59 -10.58
C GLN A 166 -0.85 -20.33 -9.48
N TRP A 167 -0.72 -21.04 -8.36
CA TRP A 167 -1.49 -20.74 -7.15
C TRP A 167 -0.81 -19.67 -6.29
N VAL A 168 -1.60 -18.68 -5.88
CA VAL A 168 -1.23 -17.65 -4.93
C VAL A 168 -2.17 -17.76 -3.72
N ALA A 169 -1.63 -17.87 -2.50
CA ALA A 169 -2.40 -17.71 -1.27
C ALA A 169 -2.23 -16.28 -0.76
N VAL A 170 -3.33 -15.61 -0.49
CA VAL A 170 -3.34 -14.26 0.11
C VAL A 170 -3.94 -14.36 1.51
N HIS A 171 -3.11 -14.15 2.52
CA HIS A 171 -3.51 -14.15 3.93
C HIS A 171 -3.81 -12.72 4.37
N GLY A 172 -5.09 -12.45 4.67
CA GLY A 172 -5.62 -11.12 4.95
C GLY A 172 -6.24 -10.47 3.70
N CYS A 173 -7.52 -10.13 3.78
CA CYS A 173 -8.30 -9.49 2.71
C CYS A 173 -8.63 -8.03 3.03
N GLY A 174 -7.69 -7.30 3.63
CA GLY A 174 -7.70 -5.85 3.75
C GLY A 174 -7.23 -5.17 2.45
N GLY A 175 -6.91 -3.88 2.51
CA GLY A 175 -6.50 -3.11 1.32
C GLY A 175 -5.31 -3.72 0.56
N VAL A 176 -4.28 -4.18 1.26
CA VAL A 176 -3.13 -4.88 0.66
C VAL A 176 -3.54 -6.22 0.05
N GLY A 177 -4.24 -7.06 0.80
CA GLY A 177 -4.59 -8.39 0.33
C GLY A 177 -5.58 -8.39 -0.83
N LEU A 178 -6.61 -7.54 -0.81
CA LEU A 178 -7.55 -7.40 -1.93
C LEU A 178 -6.85 -6.87 -3.19
N SER A 179 -5.87 -5.97 -3.04
CA SER A 179 -5.00 -5.55 -4.14
C SER A 179 -4.19 -6.71 -4.69
N ALA A 180 -3.60 -7.54 -3.81
CA ALA A 180 -2.84 -8.73 -4.22
C ALA A 180 -3.71 -9.76 -4.95
N VAL A 181 -4.97 -9.97 -4.51
CA VAL A 181 -5.95 -10.81 -5.22
C VAL A 181 -6.18 -10.29 -6.63
N MET A 182 -6.54 -9.01 -6.77
CA MET A 182 -6.80 -8.39 -8.08
C MET A 182 -5.58 -8.51 -9.00
N ILE A 183 -4.39 -8.18 -8.51
CA ILE A 183 -3.16 -8.23 -9.29
C ILE A 183 -2.85 -9.67 -9.72
N ALA A 184 -2.88 -10.64 -8.81
CA ALA A 184 -2.63 -12.03 -9.14
C ALA A 184 -3.60 -12.56 -10.20
N LYS A 185 -4.88 -12.18 -10.10
CA LYS A 185 -5.90 -12.53 -11.11
C LYS A 185 -5.62 -11.90 -12.48
N ALA A 186 -5.21 -10.63 -12.51
CA ALA A 186 -4.85 -9.94 -13.76
C ALA A 186 -3.67 -10.62 -14.48
N PHE A 187 -2.76 -11.25 -13.72
CA PHE A 187 -1.65 -12.03 -14.27
C PHE A 187 -2.02 -13.52 -14.54
N GLY A 188 -3.30 -13.87 -14.52
CA GLY A 188 -3.79 -15.22 -14.85
C GLY A 188 -3.51 -16.28 -13.77
N ALA A 189 -3.17 -15.88 -12.57
CA ALA A 189 -2.99 -16.81 -11.46
C ALA A 189 -4.31 -17.31 -10.89
N ARG A 190 -4.26 -18.43 -10.18
CA ARG A 190 -5.33 -18.95 -9.34
C ARG A 190 -5.09 -18.44 -7.92
N VAL A 191 -6.12 -17.99 -7.23
CA VAL A 191 -5.98 -17.33 -5.93
C VAL A 191 -6.82 -18.04 -4.87
N VAL A 192 -6.20 -18.38 -3.73
CA VAL A 192 -6.88 -18.72 -2.48
C VAL A 192 -6.75 -17.52 -1.53
N ALA A 193 -7.88 -16.94 -1.16
CA ALA A 193 -7.96 -15.85 -0.19
C ALA A 193 -8.32 -16.39 1.20
N VAL A 194 -7.58 -15.94 2.20
CA VAL A 194 -7.74 -16.35 3.61
C VAL A 194 -8.01 -15.12 4.46
N ASP A 195 -9.12 -15.10 5.18
CA ASP A 195 -9.43 -14.07 6.17
C ASP A 195 -10.35 -14.64 7.26
N ARG A 196 -10.54 -13.91 8.35
CA ARG A 196 -11.51 -14.24 9.41
C ARG A 196 -12.84 -13.53 9.21
N ASP A 197 -12.86 -12.47 8.41
CA ASP A 197 -14.03 -11.66 8.08
C ASP A 197 -14.69 -12.21 6.80
N ALA A 198 -15.91 -12.71 6.94
CA ALA A 198 -16.71 -13.23 5.82
C ALA A 198 -17.01 -12.17 4.74
N GLN A 199 -17.13 -10.88 5.12
CA GLN A 199 -17.39 -9.81 4.18
C GLN A 199 -16.14 -9.49 3.34
N ALA A 200 -14.96 -9.54 3.96
CA ALA A 200 -13.69 -9.40 3.27
C ALA A 200 -13.47 -10.56 2.28
N LEU A 201 -13.78 -11.79 2.69
CA LEU A 201 -13.74 -12.96 1.80
C LEU A 201 -14.73 -12.84 0.65
N ALA A 202 -15.96 -12.40 0.90
CA ALA A 202 -16.94 -12.16 -0.17
C ALA A 202 -16.42 -11.14 -1.19
N THR A 203 -15.69 -10.10 -0.73
CA THR A 203 -15.05 -9.12 -1.61
C THR A 203 -13.93 -9.76 -2.43
N ALA A 204 -13.07 -10.58 -1.81
CA ALA A 204 -12.04 -11.33 -2.54
C ALA A 204 -12.66 -12.25 -3.61
N GLY A 205 -13.80 -12.89 -3.32
CA GLY A 205 -14.55 -13.68 -4.30
C GLY A 205 -15.06 -12.84 -5.48
N ARG A 206 -15.58 -11.63 -5.23
CA ARG A 206 -15.99 -10.71 -6.32
C ARG A 206 -14.81 -10.25 -7.19
N LEU A 207 -13.60 -10.16 -6.61
CA LEU A 207 -12.37 -9.87 -7.34
C LEU A 207 -11.79 -11.09 -8.08
N GLY A 208 -12.45 -12.23 -8.02
CA GLY A 208 -12.10 -13.43 -8.78
C GLY A 208 -11.24 -14.44 -8.04
N ALA A 209 -11.14 -14.40 -6.71
CA ALA A 209 -10.47 -15.46 -5.95
C ALA A 209 -11.15 -16.81 -6.21
N ASP A 210 -10.34 -17.85 -6.53
CA ASP A 210 -10.81 -19.20 -6.89
C ASP A 210 -11.18 -20.05 -5.66
N GLY A 211 -10.67 -19.67 -4.49
CA GLY A 211 -10.98 -20.32 -3.21
C GLY A 211 -11.03 -19.31 -2.08
N LEU A 212 -11.95 -19.50 -1.14
CA LEU A 212 -12.11 -18.66 0.04
C LEU A 212 -12.00 -19.54 1.29
N ILE A 213 -11.15 -19.16 2.24
CA ILE A 213 -10.94 -19.86 3.51
C ILE A 213 -11.23 -18.92 4.67
N ASN A 214 -12.24 -19.24 5.48
CA ASN A 214 -12.48 -18.55 6.72
C ASN A 214 -11.55 -19.09 7.82
N GLY A 215 -10.49 -18.36 8.12
CA GLY A 215 -9.51 -18.73 9.14
C GLY A 215 -10.03 -18.69 10.58
N ALA A 216 -11.27 -18.22 10.82
CA ALA A 216 -11.92 -18.34 12.11
C ALA A 216 -12.59 -19.71 12.32
N GLU A 217 -12.90 -20.41 11.23
CA GLU A 217 -13.61 -21.70 11.24
C GLU A 217 -12.66 -22.89 11.00
N ILE A 218 -11.48 -22.65 10.45
CA ILE A 218 -10.52 -23.70 10.05
C ILE A 218 -9.34 -23.70 11.03
N PRO A 219 -9.15 -24.77 11.83
CA PRO A 219 -8.06 -24.87 12.81
C PRO A 219 -6.66 -24.86 12.19
N ASP A 220 -6.50 -25.54 11.03
CA ASP A 220 -5.23 -25.58 10.29
C ASP A 220 -5.41 -25.00 8.88
N VAL A 221 -5.23 -23.68 8.80
CA VAL A 221 -5.32 -22.93 7.55
C VAL A 221 -4.30 -23.40 6.53
N ALA A 222 -3.07 -23.73 6.98
CA ALA A 222 -2.01 -24.17 6.06
C ALA A 222 -2.37 -25.51 5.39
N ALA A 223 -2.85 -26.46 6.16
CA ALA A 223 -3.31 -27.76 5.63
C ALA A 223 -4.49 -27.59 4.64
N GLU A 224 -5.42 -26.70 4.95
CA GLU A 224 -6.56 -26.43 4.06
C GLU A 224 -6.12 -25.76 2.75
N VAL A 225 -5.18 -24.82 2.79
CA VAL A 225 -4.58 -24.23 1.56
C VAL A 225 -3.91 -25.33 0.73
N VAL A 226 -3.09 -26.19 1.35
CA VAL A 226 -2.42 -27.30 0.65
C VAL A 226 -3.43 -28.25 0.02
N HIS A 227 -4.50 -28.60 0.73
CA HIS A 227 -5.58 -29.47 0.25
C HIS A 227 -6.28 -28.86 -0.98
N ARG A 228 -6.74 -27.61 -0.88
CA ARG A 228 -7.47 -26.93 -1.99
C ARG A 228 -6.62 -26.68 -3.22
N THR A 229 -5.31 -26.53 -3.05
CA THR A 229 -4.40 -26.25 -4.16
C THR A 229 -3.72 -27.48 -4.74
N GLY A 230 -3.98 -28.66 -4.18
CA GLY A 230 -3.42 -29.93 -4.64
C GLY A 230 -1.90 -30.02 -4.43
N GLY A 231 -1.41 -29.57 -3.27
CA GLY A 231 0.01 -29.71 -2.90
C GLY A 231 0.73 -28.41 -2.55
N GLY A 232 0.00 -27.34 -2.30
CA GLY A 232 0.51 -26.04 -1.85
C GLY A 232 0.63 -24.99 -2.94
N VAL A 233 0.89 -23.75 -2.51
CA VAL A 233 0.92 -22.58 -3.40
C VAL A 233 2.33 -22.25 -3.87
N HIS A 234 2.43 -21.58 -5.02
CA HIS A 234 3.69 -21.08 -5.55
C HIS A 234 4.14 -19.82 -4.81
N ILE A 235 3.16 -18.99 -4.43
CA ILE A 235 3.37 -17.72 -3.75
C ILE A 235 2.40 -17.62 -2.58
N GLY A 236 2.92 -17.33 -1.38
CA GLY A 236 2.14 -16.99 -0.21
C GLY A 236 2.39 -15.53 0.15
N VAL A 237 1.34 -14.72 0.23
CA VAL A 237 1.42 -13.31 0.64
C VAL A 237 0.80 -13.17 2.03
N ASP A 238 1.59 -12.72 3.01
CA ASP A 238 1.07 -12.27 4.31
C ASP A 238 0.79 -10.76 4.26
N ALA A 239 -0.48 -10.40 4.23
CA ALA A 239 -0.98 -9.02 4.24
C ALA A 239 -1.53 -8.61 5.62
N ILE A 240 -1.29 -9.40 6.68
CA ILE A 240 -1.75 -9.17 8.06
C ILE A 240 -0.59 -8.69 8.95
N GLY A 241 0.52 -9.43 8.96
CA GLY A 241 1.63 -9.18 9.88
C GLY A 241 1.40 -9.79 11.27
N HIS A 242 1.07 -11.08 11.32
CA HIS A 242 0.95 -11.82 12.58
C HIS A 242 1.81 -13.10 12.54
N PRO A 243 2.59 -13.44 13.60
CA PRO A 243 3.51 -14.57 13.61
C PRO A 243 2.89 -15.90 13.11
N ALA A 244 1.71 -16.24 13.60
CA ALA A 244 1.04 -17.47 13.20
C ALA A 244 0.60 -17.46 11.72
N VAL A 245 0.27 -16.29 11.16
CA VAL A 245 -0.10 -16.14 9.75
C VAL A 245 1.13 -16.28 8.85
N ALA A 246 2.24 -15.64 9.22
CA ALA A 246 3.52 -15.77 8.53
C ALA A 246 3.98 -17.23 8.48
N ALA A 247 3.92 -17.93 9.62
CA ALA A 247 4.25 -19.36 9.70
C ALA A 247 3.30 -20.23 8.85
N ALA A 248 1.98 -19.97 8.90
CA ALA A 248 0.98 -20.69 8.09
C ALA A 248 1.19 -20.44 6.59
N SER A 249 1.51 -19.22 6.19
CA SER A 249 1.83 -18.89 4.81
C SER A 249 3.03 -19.69 4.31
N VAL A 250 4.14 -19.74 5.06
CA VAL A 250 5.32 -20.55 4.72
C VAL A 250 4.99 -22.04 4.68
N THR A 251 4.18 -22.53 5.65
CA THR A 251 3.78 -23.94 5.72
C THR A 251 2.89 -24.37 4.53
N SER A 252 2.12 -23.45 3.97
CA SER A 252 1.25 -23.74 2.82
C SER A 252 1.96 -23.73 1.47
N LEU A 253 3.25 -23.37 1.43
CA LEU A 253 4.00 -23.34 0.18
C LEU A 253 4.29 -24.75 -0.37
N ARG A 254 4.31 -24.87 -1.68
CA ARG A 254 4.87 -26.03 -2.37
C ARG A 254 6.40 -25.92 -2.42
N ARG A 255 7.08 -27.00 -2.85
CA ARG A 255 8.54 -26.97 -3.07
C ARG A 255 8.94 -25.80 -3.97
N ARG A 256 10.00 -25.07 -3.58
CA ARG A 256 10.51 -23.85 -4.24
C ARG A 256 9.49 -22.70 -4.26
N GLY A 257 8.48 -22.74 -3.40
CA GLY A 257 7.52 -21.65 -3.23
C GLY A 257 8.15 -20.43 -2.57
N ARG A 258 7.49 -19.28 -2.70
CA ARG A 258 7.94 -17.99 -2.18
C ARG A 258 6.94 -17.44 -1.19
N HIS A 259 7.38 -17.11 0.00
CA HIS A 259 6.63 -16.32 0.97
C HIS A 259 7.01 -14.86 0.84
N ILE A 260 6.01 -13.99 0.72
CA ILE A 260 6.18 -12.55 0.65
C ILE A 260 5.55 -11.91 1.88
N GLN A 261 6.36 -11.36 2.76
CA GLN A 261 5.91 -10.63 3.94
C GLN A 261 5.66 -9.17 3.58
N VAL A 262 4.40 -8.75 3.65
CA VAL A 262 3.96 -7.36 3.45
C VAL A 262 3.39 -6.78 4.73
N GLY A 263 2.59 -7.56 5.45
CA GLY A 263 2.03 -7.17 6.74
C GLY A 263 3.14 -6.89 7.76
N LEU A 264 3.03 -5.78 8.49
CA LEU A 264 4.04 -5.34 9.44
C LEU A 264 4.08 -6.26 10.67
N LEU A 265 5.24 -6.85 10.95
CA LEU A 265 5.54 -7.58 12.16
C LEU A 265 6.26 -6.62 13.12
N LEU A 266 5.52 -5.98 14.02
CA LEU A 266 6.01 -4.92 14.92
C LEU A 266 6.17 -5.42 16.36
N GLY A 267 7.00 -4.74 17.15
CA GLY A 267 7.24 -5.07 18.54
C GLY A 267 7.80 -6.50 18.71
N ASP A 268 7.22 -7.29 19.60
CA ASP A 268 7.65 -8.70 19.84
C ASP A 268 7.47 -9.57 18.59
N ALA A 269 6.54 -9.25 17.70
CA ALA A 269 6.35 -9.96 16.45
C ALA A 269 7.47 -9.77 15.43
N ALA A 270 8.34 -8.76 15.61
CA ALA A 270 9.48 -8.52 14.71
C ALA A 270 10.48 -9.67 14.69
N GLN A 271 10.51 -10.49 15.74
CA GLN A 271 11.36 -11.69 15.84
C GLN A 271 10.56 -12.97 15.59
N THR A 272 9.71 -12.98 14.58
CA THR A 272 8.87 -14.14 14.22
C THR A 272 9.70 -15.35 13.82
N ALA A 273 9.37 -16.50 14.40
CA ALA A 273 9.96 -17.77 14.02
C ALA A 273 9.28 -18.35 12.77
N PHE A 274 10.09 -18.82 11.83
CA PHE A 274 9.63 -19.55 10.65
C PHE A 274 9.97 -21.05 10.74
N PRO A 275 9.24 -21.95 10.07
CA PRO A 275 9.54 -23.38 10.01
C PRO A 275 10.78 -23.62 9.12
N MET A 276 11.98 -23.35 9.65
CA MET A 276 13.22 -23.34 8.90
C MET A 276 13.66 -24.73 8.42
N ASP A 277 13.25 -25.81 9.09
CA ASP A 277 13.41 -27.19 8.61
C ASP A 277 12.73 -27.37 7.25
N ARG A 278 11.51 -26.85 7.11
CA ARG A 278 10.74 -26.89 5.86
C ARG A 278 11.35 -25.96 4.80
N VAL A 279 11.81 -24.76 5.20
CA VAL A 279 12.46 -23.81 4.29
C VAL A 279 13.68 -24.46 3.63
N ILE A 280 14.51 -25.14 4.42
CA ILE A 280 15.71 -25.83 3.92
C ILE A 280 15.32 -27.05 3.07
N ALA A 281 14.46 -27.93 3.60
CA ALA A 281 14.12 -29.20 2.92
C ALA A 281 13.37 -29.02 1.59
N GLN A 282 12.72 -27.88 1.38
CA GLN A 282 11.93 -27.61 0.18
C GLN A 282 12.45 -26.43 -0.66
N GLU A 283 13.62 -25.89 -0.31
CA GLU A 283 14.24 -24.72 -0.96
C GLU A 283 13.26 -23.54 -1.10
N LEU A 284 12.59 -23.17 0.01
CA LEU A 284 11.64 -22.06 0.01
C LEU A 284 12.37 -20.73 0.07
N SER A 285 11.75 -19.68 -0.48
CA SER A 285 12.22 -18.30 -0.34
C SER A 285 11.33 -17.53 0.64
N ILE A 286 11.95 -16.70 1.48
CA ILE A 286 11.26 -15.75 2.37
C ILE A 286 11.74 -14.37 1.98
N LEU A 287 10.81 -13.50 1.56
CA LEU A 287 11.09 -12.17 1.03
C LEU A 287 10.22 -11.12 1.73
N GLY A 288 10.81 -9.99 2.09
CA GLY A 288 10.07 -8.80 2.49
C GLY A 288 9.67 -7.96 1.27
N SER A 289 8.56 -7.25 1.36
CA SER A 289 8.13 -6.28 0.34
C SER A 289 7.72 -4.97 0.99
N HIS A 290 8.35 -3.86 0.58
CA HIS A 290 8.13 -2.53 1.12
C HIS A 290 8.00 -1.51 -0.02
N GLY A 291 6.78 -1.01 -0.25
CA GLY A 291 6.54 -0.01 -1.29
C GLY A 291 6.84 -0.48 -2.71
N MET A 292 6.93 0.49 -3.58
CA MET A 292 7.32 0.35 -4.99
C MET A 292 7.99 1.65 -5.45
N PRO A 293 9.12 1.63 -6.17
CA PRO A 293 9.79 2.84 -6.64
C PRO A 293 9.02 3.48 -7.79
N ALA A 294 9.19 4.80 -8.00
CA ALA A 294 8.51 5.53 -9.08
C ALA A 294 8.76 4.93 -10.49
N VAL A 295 9.94 4.36 -10.71
CA VAL A 295 10.31 3.75 -12.01
C VAL A 295 9.44 2.55 -12.39
N ASP A 296 8.81 1.87 -11.45
CA ASP A 296 7.96 0.70 -11.69
C ASP A 296 6.48 1.09 -11.93
N TYR A 297 6.07 2.34 -11.63
CA TYR A 297 4.68 2.79 -11.80
C TYR A 297 4.18 2.74 -13.25
N PRO A 298 4.97 3.08 -14.28
CA PRO A 298 4.48 3.02 -15.66
C PRO A 298 3.91 1.67 -16.04
N ALA A 299 4.57 0.56 -15.68
CA ALA A 299 4.07 -0.79 -15.97
C ALA A 299 2.71 -1.08 -15.29
N MET A 300 2.51 -0.59 -14.07
CA MET A 300 1.23 -0.70 -13.36
C MET A 300 0.17 0.20 -14.01
N LEU A 301 0.51 1.43 -14.40
CA LEU A 301 -0.41 2.37 -15.07
C LEU A 301 -0.85 1.88 -16.44
N ASP A 302 0.01 1.19 -17.20
CA ASP A 302 -0.35 0.56 -18.47
C ASP A 302 -1.43 -0.53 -18.29
N LEU A 303 -1.33 -1.31 -17.21
CA LEU A 303 -2.34 -2.32 -16.87
C LEU A 303 -3.68 -1.68 -16.45
N LEU A 304 -3.64 -0.51 -15.79
CA LEU A 304 -4.87 0.26 -15.53
C LEU A 304 -5.48 0.78 -16.83
N ALA A 305 -4.66 1.39 -17.69
CA ALA A 305 -5.10 1.95 -18.95
C ALA A 305 -5.74 0.89 -19.88
N SER A 306 -5.26 -0.36 -19.81
CA SER A 306 -5.84 -1.49 -20.53
C SER A 306 -7.10 -2.06 -19.89
N GLY A 307 -7.46 -1.64 -18.67
CA GLY A 307 -8.56 -2.19 -17.89
C GLY A 307 -8.28 -3.56 -17.24
N ALA A 308 -7.03 -4.04 -17.31
CA ALA A 308 -6.62 -5.28 -16.65
C ALA A 308 -6.58 -5.15 -15.12
N LEU A 309 -6.32 -3.95 -14.61
CA LEU A 309 -6.41 -3.61 -13.20
C LEU A 309 -7.49 -2.54 -13.01
N GLN A 310 -8.33 -2.72 -11.99
CA GLN A 310 -9.46 -1.84 -11.67
C GLN A 310 -9.46 -1.50 -10.17
N PRO A 311 -8.43 -0.79 -9.65
CA PRO A 311 -8.29 -0.49 -8.22
C PRO A 311 -9.45 0.36 -7.67
N GLU A 312 -10.18 1.08 -8.50
CA GLU A 312 -11.40 1.80 -8.13
C GLU A 312 -12.48 0.89 -7.52
N LEU A 313 -12.50 -0.40 -7.85
CA LEU A 313 -13.39 -1.39 -7.22
C LEU A 313 -13.10 -1.61 -5.74
N LEU A 314 -11.91 -1.20 -5.28
CA LEU A 314 -11.51 -1.25 -3.88
C LEU A 314 -11.88 0.01 -3.11
N VAL A 315 -12.23 1.11 -3.81
CA VAL A 315 -12.66 2.36 -3.17
C VAL A 315 -14.12 2.24 -2.75
N THR A 316 -14.35 2.19 -1.45
CA THR A 316 -15.70 2.00 -0.89
C THR A 316 -16.28 3.26 -0.27
N ARG A 317 -15.43 4.28 -0.03
CA ARG A 317 -15.86 5.49 0.67
C ARG A 317 -15.07 6.71 0.17
N LEU A 318 -15.80 7.79 -0.13
CA LEU A 318 -15.24 9.12 -0.43
C LEU A 318 -15.68 10.10 0.65
N ILE A 319 -14.73 10.82 1.24
CA ILE A 319 -14.97 11.76 2.34
C ILE A 319 -14.25 13.10 2.10
N GLY A 320 -14.63 14.13 2.85
CA GLY A 320 -13.90 15.39 2.94
C GLY A 320 -12.82 15.38 4.02
N LEU A 321 -12.05 16.48 4.13
CA LEU A 321 -11.04 16.65 5.18
C LEU A 321 -11.66 16.60 6.59
N ASP A 322 -12.86 17.10 6.76
CA ASP A 322 -13.53 17.17 8.05
C ASP A 322 -13.78 15.78 8.66
N ASP A 323 -13.95 14.77 7.83
CA ASP A 323 -14.17 13.38 8.26
C ASP A 323 -12.87 12.56 8.39
N ALA A 324 -11.72 13.09 7.97
CA ALA A 324 -10.48 12.33 7.87
C ALA A 324 -9.99 11.80 9.23
N GLY A 325 -10.02 12.64 10.27
CA GLY A 325 -9.65 12.23 11.64
C GLY A 325 -10.52 11.11 12.17
N ALA A 326 -11.85 11.22 11.99
CA ALA A 326 -12.79 10.19 12.38
C ALA A 326 -12.60 8.88 11.58
N ALA A 327 -12.32 8.98 10.27
CA ALA A 327 -12.06 7.83 9.42
C ALA A 327 -10.78 7.08 9.85
N MET A 328 -9.73 7.81 10.24
CA MET A 328 -8.50 7.22 10.78
C MET A 328 -8.75 6.56 12.15
N ALA A 329 -9.44 7.22 13.07
CA ALA A 329 -9.78 6.68 14.38
C ALA A 329 -10.70 5.44 14.30
N ALA A 330 -11.60 5.38 13.30
CA ALA A 330 -12.46 4.22 13.08
C ALA A 330 -11.68 2.92 12.78
N MET A 331 -10.40 3.00 12.43
CA MET A 331 -9.54 1.83 12.25
C MET A 331 -9.16 1.13 13.57
N ASP A 332 -9.53 1.66 14.74
CA ASP A 332 -9.44 0.94 16.02
C ASP A 332 -10.31 -0.32 16.04
N ALA A 333 -11.39 -0.29 15.33
CA ALA A 333 -12.27 -1.44 15.12
C ALA A 333 -12.01 -2.08 13.74
N PRO A 334 -12.42 -3.33 13.52
CA PRO A 334 -12.43 -3.91 12.20
C PRO A 334 -13.26 -3.01 11.26
N SER A 335 -12.58 -2.33 10.35
CA SER A 335 -13.24 -1.60 9.26
C SER A 335 -13.59 -2.59 8.16
N GLY A 336 -14.77 -2.48 7.56
CA GLY A 336 -15.15 -3.31 6.43
C GLY A 336 -14.11 -3.27 5.29
N PRO A 337 -14.18 -4.20 4.34
CA PRO A 337 -13.22 -4.30 3.26
C PRO A 337 -13.30 -3.07 2.34
N GLY A 338 -12.13 -2.63 1.86
CA GLY A 338 -12.02 -1.52 0.92
C GLY A 338 -11.16 -0.37 1.39
N MET A 339 -11.19 0.70 0.61
CA MET A 339 -10.37 1.89 0.80
C MET A 339 -11.24 3.13 1.00
N THR A 340 -10.88 3.96 1.95
CA THR A 340 -11.42 5.31 2.11
C THR A 340 -10.50 6.30 1.43
N ILE A 341 -11.03 7.17 0.58
CA ILE A 341 -10.29 8.25 -0.07
C ILE A 341 -10.87 9.60 0.40
N ILE A 342 -9.98 10.50 0.73
CA ILE A 342 -10.28 11.90 1.06
C ILE A 342 -10.15 12.71 -0.21
N GLU A 343 -11.15 13.52 -0.52
CA GLU A 343 -11.10 14.60 -1.51
C GLU A 343 -11.05 15.93 -0.76
N PRO A 344 -9.88 16.60 -0.65
CA PRO A 344 -9.76 17.82 0.17
C PRO A 344 -10.65 18.98 -0.24
N GLY A 345 -11.08 19.02 -1.48
CA GLY A 345 -12.04 20.01 -2.02
C GLY A 345 -13.52 19.65 -1.80
N ARG A 346 -13.82 18.47 -1.27
CA ARG A 346 -15.20 18.04 -1.01
C ARG A 346 -15.76 18.77 0.20
N ALA A 347 -16.92 19.37 0.05
CA ALA A 347 -17.69 19.88 1.20
C ALA A 347 -18.15 18.70 2.06
N GLY A 348 -18.07 18.87 3.38
CA GLY A 348 -18.53 17.90 4.37
C GLY A 348 -20.06 17.76 4.38
#